data_6c14932a524d00f51a512f270717a3a6
#
_entry.id   6c14932a524d00f51a512f270717a3a6
#
_cell.length_a   1.000
_cell.length_b   1.000
_cell.length_c   1.000
_cell.angle_alpha   90.00
_cell.angle_beta   90.00
_cell.angle_gamma   90.00
#
_symmetry.space_group_name_H-M   'P 1'
#
loop_
_entity.id
_entity.type
_entity.pdbx_description
1 polymer ?
#
loop_
_entity_poly.entity_id
_entity_poly.type
_entity_poly.pdbx_seq_one_letter_code
_entity_poly.pdbx_strand_id
1 'polypeptide(L)'
;MSRLSGVGRDAEGNPVFRVGQASYRTVLVGNMETMRRSTLDELEKFEKEGGRVIFMGEAPKYVDVQPSDEPALMASRCVQVDYEEAPVVEAVKQAIRPVVEVRSAAGENLPLVFGQVRRDGERAYVVLMNIDRHRKYDSVSVTLPFEGEIALWDCKTGEVWKQPATVSDGKSVVLTSFEPCEEKVYTISASAPAFAQTAPVYSVREKTELPESRILT
;
A
#
# COMPACT_ATOMS: atom_id res chain seq x y z
N MET A 1 8.04 30.41 10.71
CA MET A 1 7.53 29.50 9.68
C MET A 1 7.60 28.10 10.25
N SER A 2 6.48 27.41 10.38
CA SER A 2 6.45 25.98 10.76
C SER A 2 7.22 25.20 9.70
N ARG A 3 8.24 24.43 10.07
CA ARG A 3 8.94 23.54 9.15
C ARG A 3 7.92 22.52 8.66
N LEU A 4 7.80 22.37 7.34
CA LEU A 4 6.89 21.42 6.72
C LEU A 4 7.35 19.96 6.91
N SER A 5 8.62 19.77 7.26
CA SER A 5 9.23 18.44 7.48
C SER A 5 10.02 18.41 8.79
N GLY A 6 10.29 17.21 9.28
CA GLY A 6 11.08 16.96 10.47
C GLY A 6 11.15 15.49 10.86
N VAL A 7 12.04 15.17 11.80
CA VAL A 7 12.20 13.83 12.36
C VAL A 7 11.45 13.73 13.68
N GLY A 8 10.79 12.60 13.91
CA GLY A 8 10.05 12.32 15.14
C GLY A 8 9.97 10.82 15.41
N ARG A 9 9.10 10.43 16.34
CA ARG A 9 8.80 9.02 16.62
C ARG A 9 7.30 8.77 16.51
N ASP A 10 6.93 7.57 16.09
CA ASP A 10 5.54 7.09 16.12
C ASP A 10 5.13 6.63 17.53
N ALA A 11 3.91 6.12 17.66
CA ALA A 11 3.38 5.64 18.94
C ALA A 11 4.14 4.41 19.48
N GLU A 12 4.76 3.62 18.61
CA GLU A 12 5.58 2.46 18.94
C GLU A 12 7.04 2.82 19.22
N GLY A 13 7.41 4.10 19.12
CA GLY A 13 8.77 4.60 19.36
C GLY A 13 9.72 4.50 18.16
N ASN A 14 9.24 4.05 16.98
CA ASN A 14 10.07 3.99 15.78
C ASN A 14 10.32 5.38 15.20
N PRO A 15 11.52 5.63 14.63
CA PRO A 15 11.81 6.89 13.97
C PRO A 15 10.91 7.08 12.74
N VAL A 16 10.39 8.30 12.59
CA VAL A 16 9.57 8.69 11.43
C VAL A 16 10.03 10.01 10.86
N PHE A 17 10.01 10.09 9.54
CA PHE A 17 10.18 11.33 8.79
C PHE A 17 8.81 11.96 8.59
N ARG A 18 8.58 13.15 9.13
CA ARG A 18 7.30 13.85 9.07
C ARG A 18 7.30 14.86 7.93
N VAL A 19 6.20 14.88 7.18
CA VAL A 19 5.93 15.90 6.17
C VAL A 19 4.48 16.37 6.36
N GLY A 20 4.31 17.58 6.84
CA GLY A 20 3.00 18.07 7.26
C GLY A 20 2.41 17.21 8.37
N GLN A 21 1.26 16.58 8.10
CA GLN A 21 0.59 15.66 9.03
C GLN A 21 0.94 14.18 8.78
N ALA A 22 1.68 13.88 7.73
CA ALA A 22 2.05 12.51 7.39
C ALA A 22 3.38 12.12 8.04
N SER A 23 3.51 10.82 8.35
CA SER A 23 4.71 10.23 8.95
C SER A 23 5.14 9.00 8.14
N TYR A 24 6.42 8.92 7.82
CA TYR A 24 7.00 7.88 6.97
C TYR A 24 8.14 7.18 7.71
N ARG A 25 8.18 5.85 7.67
CA ARG A 25 9.25 5.02 8.27
C ARG A 25 10.41 4.76 7.31
N THR A 26 10.20 5.06 6.03
CA THR A 26 11.24 4.89 4.98
C THR A 26 11.17 6.07 4.03
N VAL A 27 12.33 6.59 3.66
CA VAL A 27 12.48 7.66 2.67
C VAL A 27 13.27 7.12 1.48
N LEU A 28 12.74 7.32 0.27
CA LEU A 28 13.42 7.02 -0.97
C LEU A 28 14.01 8.32 -1.53
N VAL A 29 15.31 8.33 -1.78
CA VAL A 29 16.02 9.42 -2.44
C VAL A 29 16.21 9.04 -3.89
N GLY A 30 15.50 9.74 -4.79
CA GLY A 30 15.59 9.49 -6.23
C GLY A 30 16.91 9.94 -6.82
N ASN A 31 17.15 9.53 -8.06
CA ASN A 31 18.33 9.94 -8.83
C ASN A 31 18.24 11.43 -9.17
N MET A 32 18.88 12.28 -8.35
CA MET A 32 18.88 13.73 -8.48
C MET A 32 20.31 14.28 -8.40
N GLU A 33 20.59 15.37 -9.11
CA GLU A 33 21.93 15.99 -9.11
C GLU A 33 22.18 16.85 -7.89
N THR A 34 21.15 17.55 -7.39
CA THR A 34 21.30 18.50 -6.28
C THR A 34 20.25 18.27 -5.19
N MET A 35 20.65 18.50 -3.96
CA MET A 35 19.79 18.43 -2.78
C MET A 35 19.90 19.74 -1.99
N ARG A 36 18.82 20.13 -1.33
CA ARG A 36 18.87 21.28 -0.41
C ARG A 36 19.59 20.90 0.89
N ARG A 37 20.36 21.82 1.44
CA ARG A 37 21.02 21.66 2.76
C ARG A 37 20.04 21.18 3.83
N SER A 38 18.90 21.86 3.95
CA SER A 38 17.89 21.50 4.95
C SER A 38 17.33 20.08 4.79
N THR A 39 17.25 19.58 3.55
CA THR A 39 16.81 18.21 3.29
C THR A 39 17.88 17.20 3.70
N LEU A 40 19.13 17.46 3.35
CA LEU A 40 20.25 16.60 3.75
C LEU A 40 20.35 16.51 5.28
N ASP A 41 20.32 17.65 5.97
CA ASP A 41 20.40 17.69 7.43
C ASP A 41 19.28 16.87 8.11
N GLU A 42 18.05 16.95 7.58
CA GLU A 42 16.92 16.18 8.12
C GLU A 42 17.02 14.70 7.79
N LEU A 43 17.49 14.33 6.61
CA LEU A 43 17.73 12.92 6.24
C LEU A 43 18.83 12.30 7.08
N GLU A 44 19.94 13.03 7.31
CA GLU A 44 21.02 12.57 8.20
C GLU A 44 20.54 12.39 9.64
N LYS A 45 19.72 13.33 10.14
CA LYS A 45 19.10 13.19 11.46
C LYS A 45 18.21 11.96 11.52
N PHE A 46 17.38 11.73 10.51
CA PHE A 46 16.49 10.60 10.44
C PHE A 46 17.27 9.27 10.41
N GLU A 47 18.33 9.17 9.60
CA GLU A 47 19.21 8.00 9.52
C GLU A 47 19.89 7.73 10.88
N LYS A 48 20.48 8.78 11.51
CA LYS A 48 21.12 8.67 12.84
C LYS A 48 20.16 8.20 13.94
N GLU A 49 18.88 8.51 13.84
CA GLU A 49 17.85 8.03 14.76
C GLU A 49 17.35 6.61 14.44
N GLY A 50 17.92 5.94 13.42
CA GLY A 50 17.58 4.59 12.98
C GLY A 50 16.50 4.56 11.91
N GLY A 51 16.15 5.68 11.32
CA GLY A 51 15.25 5.78 10.18
C GLY A 51 15.88 5.18 8.93
N ARG A 52 15.05 4.64 8.05
CA ARG A 52 15.53 3.98 6.84
C ARG A 52 15.51 4.91 5.64
N VAL A 53 16.68 5.12 5.04
CA VAL A 53 16.86 5.88 3.80
C VAL A 53 17.40 4.94 2.73
N ILE A 54 16.80 4.98 1.54
CA ILE A 54 17.21 4.19 0.37
C ILE A 54 17.55 5.15 -0.75
N PHE A 55 18.78 5.13 -1.21
CA PHE A 55 19.22 5.87 -2.39
C PHE A 55 19.00 5.01 -3.64
N MET A 56 18.32 5.58 -4.63
CA MET A 56 18.03 4.96 -5.91
C MET A 56 18.88 5.64 -6.98
N GLY A 57 19.89 4.95 -7.51
CA GLY A 57 20.87 5.50 -8.43
C GLY A 57 22.01 6.24 -7.73
N GLU A 58 22.61 7.20 -8.43
CA GLU A 58 23.72 8.01 -7.91
C GLU A 58 23.27 8.97 -6.82
N ALA A 59 24.08 9.14 -5.79
CA ALA A 59 23.86 10.18 -4.78
C ALA A 59 24.02 11.58 -5.41
N PRO A 60 23.32 12.61 -4.90
CA PRO A 60 23.48 14.00 -5.33
C PRO A 60 24.94 14.45 -5.23
N LYS A 61 25.41 15.19 -6.25
CA LYS A 61 26.77 15.75 -6.33
C LYS A 61 26.85 17.18 -5.82
N TYR A 62 25.68 17.79 -5.58
CA TYR A 62 25.58 19.19 -5.15
C TYR A 62 24.64 19.34 -3.96
N VAL A 63 25.00 20.24 -3.04
CA VAL A 63 24.12 20.73 -1.96
C VAL A 63 23.95 22.23 -2.16
N ASP A 64 22.69 22.69 -2.26
CA ASP A 64 22.36 24.08 -2.61
C ASP A 64 23.17 24.60 -3.82
N VAL A 65 23.26 23.71 -4.86
CA VAL A 65 23.97 23.99 -6.13
C VAL A 65 25.50 24.09 -5.98
N GLN A 66 26.06 23.86 -4.80
CA GLN A 66 27.51 23.82 -4.57
C GLN A 66 28.00 22.36 -4.56
N PRO A 67 29.14 22.03 -5.21
CA PRO A 67 29.72 20.70 -5.15
C PRO A 67 29.92 20.25 -3.70
N SER A 68 29.53 19.00 -3.40
CA SER A 68 29.61 18.44 -2.05
C SER A 68 29.65 16.92 -2.09
N ASP A 69 30.53 16.33 -1.30
CA ASP A 69 30.62 14.88 -1.12
C ASP A 69 29.70 14.36 0.02
N GLU A 70 29.08 15.25 0.78
CA GLU A 70 28.25 14.87 1.93
C GLU A 70 27.10 13.93 1.57
N PRO A 71 26.34 14.14 0.46
CA PRO A 71 25.28 13.18 0.08
C PRO A 71 25.84 11.79 -0.25
N ALA A 72 27.03 11.70 -0.85
CA ALA A 72 27.68 10.43 -1.15
C ALA A 72 28.16 9.74 0.14
N LEU A 73 28.70 10.48 1.09
CA LEU A 73 29.08 9.98 2.42
C LEU A 73 27.85 9.49 3.20
N MET A 74 26.71 10.19 3.11
CA MET A 74 25.48 9.71 3.69
C MET A 74 25.00 8.42 3.00
N ALA A 75 24.96 8.40 1.67
CA ALA A 75 24.51 7.26 0.88
C ALA A 75 25.35 6.00 1.20
N SER A 76 26.65 6.13 1.46
CA SER A 76 27.52 4.99 1.83
C SER A 76 27.12 4.29 3.14
N ARG A 77 26.34 4.95 4.01
CA ARG A 77 25.79 4.38 5.24
C ARG A 77 24.37 3.85 5.09
N CYS A 78 23.74 4.15 3.96
CA CYS A 78 22.36 3.79 3.65
C CYS A 78 22.28 2.60 2.67
N VAL A 79 21.08 2.13 2.40
CA VAL A 79 20.84 1.19 1.31
C VAL A 79 20.95 1.93 -0.02
N GLN A 80 21.76 1.43 -0.94
CA GLN A 80 21.88 1.93 -2.30
C GLN A 80 21.46 0.85 -3.29
N VAL A 81 20.68 1.22 -4.28
CA VAL A 81 20.23 0.33 -5.34
C VAL A 81 20.29 1.06 -6.69
N ASP A 82 20.40 0.31 -7.76
CA ASP A 82 20.30 0.89 -9.10
C ASP A 82 18.93 1.53 -9.32
N TYR A 83 18.90 2.60 -10.13
CA TYR A 83 17.65 3.30 -10.47
C TYR A 83 16.86 2.52 -11.52
N GLU A 84 16.49 1.30 -11.14
CA GLU A 84 15.70 0.36 -11.92
C GLU A 84 14.57 -0.21 -11.07
N GLU A 85 13.47 -0.65 -11.70
CA GLU A 85 12.27 -1.09 -11.01
C GLU A 85 12.54 -2.27 -10.06
N ALA A 86 13.22 -3.32 -10.55
CA ALA A 86 13.37 -4.54 -9.78
C ALA A 86 14.22 -4.37 -8.50
N PRO A 87 15.42 -3.75 -8.52
CA PRO A 87 16.19 -3.47 -7.32
C PRO A 87 15.48 -2.56 -6.32
N VAL A 88 14.78 -1.52 -6.80
CA VAL A 88 14.03 -0.60 -5.96
C VAL A 88 12.87 -1.32 -5.26
N VAL A 89 12.09 -2.10 -6.01
CA VAL A 89 10.96 -2.87 -5.45
C VAL A 89 11.45 -3.86 -4.40
N GLU A 90 12.57 -4.54 -4.64
CA GLU A 90 13.12 -5.49 -3.68
C GLU A 90 13.62 -4.80 -2.41
N ALA A 91 14.32 -3.68 -2.52
CA ALA A 91 14.74 -2.89 -1.36
C ALA A 91 13.56 -2.36 -0.54
N VAL A 92 12.48 -1.93 -1.22
CA VAL A 92 11.25 -1.48 -0.55
C VAL A 92 10.56 -2.65 0.15
N LYS A 93 10.46 -3.84 -0.45
CA LYS A 93 9.89 -5.04 0.20
C LYS A 93 10.64 -5.45 1.46
N GLN A 94 11.96 -5.29 1.50
CA GLN A 94 12.77 -5.53 2.69
C GLN A 94 12.58 -4.45 3.76
N ALA A 95 12.23 -3.23 3.33
CA ALA A 95 12.03 -2.07 4.20
C ALA A 95 10.65 -2.00 4.83
N ILE A 96 9.62 -2.43 4.10
CA ILE A 96 8.21 -2.22 4.45
C ILE A 96 7.48 -3.55 4.33
N ARG A 97 6.72 -3.90 5.38
CA ARG A 97 5.74 -4.97 5.27
C ARG A 97 4.42 -4.38 4.73
N PRO A 98 3.86 -4.94 3.65
CA PRO A 98 2.56 -4.50 3.16
C PRO A 98 1.50 -4.58 4.24
N VAL A 99 0.67 -3.54 4.33
CA VAL A 99 -0.46 -3.50 5.27
C VAL A 99 -1.57 -4.44 4.79
N VAL A 100 -1.72 -4.57 3.47
CA VAL A 100 -2.62 -5.50 2.79
C VAL A 100 -1.82 -6.26 1.74
N GLU A 101 -2.02 -7.56 1.65
CA GLU A 101 -1.43 -8.39 0.61
C GLU A 101 -2.53 -9.05 -0.22
N VAL A 102 -2.35 -9.05 -1.54
CA VAL A 102 -3.27 -9.68 -2.49
C VAL A 102 -2.50 -10.70 -3.31
N ARG A 103 -2.88 -11.95 -3.19
CA ARG A 103 -2.17 -13.07 -3.83
C ARG A 103 -3.10 -13.94 -4.65
N SER A 104 -2.59 -14.47 -5.76
CA SER A 104 -3.26 -15.49 -6.56
C SER A 104 -3.37 -16.82 -5.80
N ALA A 105 -4.12 -17.76 -6.34
CA ALA A 105 -4.17 -19.13 -5.84
C ALA A 105 -2.79 -19.82 -5.78
N ALA A 106 -1.85 -19.42 -6.63
CA ALA A 106 -0.47 -19.91 -6.63
C ALA A 106 0.43 -19.17 -5.60
N GLY A 107 -0.10 -18.21 -4.83
CA GLY A 107 0.64 -17.42 -3.87
C GLY A 107 1.42 -16.25 -4.48
N GLU A 108 1.26 -15.97 -5.76
CA GLU A 108 1.93 -14.87 -6.45
C GLU A 108 1.26 -13.52 -6.16
N ASN A 109 2.04 -12.45 -6.07
CA ASN A 109 1.48 -11.11 -5.97
C ASN A 109 0.70 -10.75 -7.24
N LEU A 110 -0.39 -10.00 -7.07
CA LEU A 110 -1.21 -9.49 -8.16
C LEU A 110 -0.95 -7.98 -8.32
N PRO A 111 0.04 -7.56 -9.14
CA PRO A 111 0.47 -6.17 -9.22
C PRO A 111 -0.59 -5.23 -9.81
N LEU A 112 -1.59 -5.78 -10.52
CA LEU A 112 -2.70 -4.99 -11.07
C LEU A 112 -3.92 -4.92 -10.15
N VAL A 113 -3.82 -5.45 -8.93
CA VAL A 113 -4.83 -5.21 -7.88
C VAL A 113 -4.26 -4.18 -6.90
N PHE A 114 -4.68 -2.93 -7.07
CA PHE A 114 -4.29 -1.83 -6.19
C PHE A 114 -5.07 -1.84 -4.90
N GLY A 115 -4.41 -1.49 -3.79
CA GLY A 115 -5.03 -1.39 -2.49
C GLY A 115 -4.79 -0.06 -1.79
N GLN A 116 -5.81 0.46 -1.13
CA GLN A 116 -5.72 1.60 -0.22
C GLN A 116 -6.31 1.22 1.13
N VAL A 117 -5.61 1.58 2.20
CA VAL A 117 -6.09 1.39 3.58
C VAL A 117 -6.26 2.74 4.25
N ARG A 118 -7.41 2.93 4.89
CA ARG A 118 -7.68 4.07 5.77
C ARG A 118 -8.07 3.56 7.14
N ARG A 119 -7.59 4.19 8.18
CA ARG A 119 -7.95 3.89 9.58
C ARG A 119 -8.79 5.01 10.16
N ASP A 120 -9.80 4.62 10.93
CA ASP A 120 -10.64 5.49 11.74
C ASP A 120 -10.85 4.81 13.10
N GLY A 121 -10.03 5.23 14.09
CA GLY A 121 -9.94 4.55 15.36
C GLY A 121 -9.52 3.07 15.20
N GLU A 122 -10.34 2.17 15.75
CA GLU A 122 -10.12 0.71 15.69
C GLU A 122 -10.65 0.07 14.40
N ARG A 123 -11.26 0.86 13.49
CA ARG A 123 -11.76 0.39 12.20
C ARG A 123 -10.77 0.69 11.09
N ALA A 124 -10.63 -0.24 10.15
CA ALA A 124 -9.98 0.04 8.89
C ALA A 124 -10.96 -0.14 7.72
N TYR A 125 -10.77 0.69 6.71
CA TYR A 125 -11.41 0.61 5.39
C TYR A 125 -10.34 0.20 4.40
N VAL A 126 -10.58 -0.89 3.69
CA VAL A 126 -9.66 -1.43 2.69
C VAL A 126 -10.36 -1.41 1.34
N VAL A 127 -9.88 -0.57 0.44
CA VAL A 127 -10.38 -0.49 -0.93
C VAL A 127 -9.39 -1.21 -1.83
N LEU A 128 -9.88 -2.19 -2.58
CA LEU A 128 -9.11 -2.93 -3.57
C LEU A 128 -9.73 -2.72 -4.94
N MET A 129 -8.90 -2.57 -5.95
CA MET A 129 -9.35 -2.38 -7.34
C MET A 129 -8.49 -3.21 -8.28
N ASN A 130 -9.12 -4.09 -9.04
CA ASN A 130 -8.49 -4.71 -10.20
C ASN A 130 -8.48 -3.68 -11.34
N ILE A 131 -7.31 -3.16 -11.70
CA ILE A 131 -7.16 -2.20 -12.79
C ILE A 131 -6.97 -2.84 -14.17
N ASP A 132 -6.86 -4.18 -14.22
CA ASP A 132 -6.81 -4.90 -15.48
C ASP A 132 -8.22 -4.89 -16.12
N ARG A 133 -8.28 -4.43 -17.36
CA ARG A 133 -9.53 -4.31 -18.11
C ARG A 133 -10.02 -5.61 -18.74
N HIS A 134 -9.16 -6.62 -18.76
CA HIS A 134 -9.40 -7.85 -19.49
C HIS A 134 -9.30 -9.11 -18.62
N ARG A 135 -8.52 -9.04 -17.54
CA ARG A 135 -8.20 -10.21 -16.73
C ARG A 135 -9.06 -10.29 -15.49
N LYS A 136 -9.72 -11.43 -15.37
CA LYS A 136 -10.35 -11.90 -14.15
C LYS A 136 -9.32 -12.60 -13.27
N TYR A 137 -9.42 -12.45 -11.96
CA TYR A 137 -8.64 -13.18 -10.98
C TYR A 137 -9.58 -14.01 -10.11
N ASP A 138 -9.49 -15.33 -10.20
CA ASP A 138 -10.24 -16.26 -9.36
C ASP A 138 -9.37 -16.74 -8.18
N SER A 139 -10.02 -17.13 -7.08
CA SER A 139 -9.36 -17.70 -5.90
C SER A 139 -8.23 -16.82 -5.35
N VAL A 140 -8.51 -15.54 -5.19
CA VAL A 140 -7.58 -14.55 -4.66
C VAL A 140 -7.64 -14.55 -3.14
N SER A 141 -6.49 -14.63 -2.47
CA SER A 141 -6.39 -14.40 -1.03
C SER A 141 -6.03 -12.93 -0.74
N VAL A 142 -6.78 -12.32 0.15
CA VAL A 142 -6.55 -10.96 0.64
C VAL A 142 -6.23 -11.02 2.12
N THR A 143 -4.98 -10.69 2.48
CA THR A 143 -4.57 -10.54 3.88
C THR A 143 -4.83 -9.11 4.32
N LEU A 144 -5.71 -8.94 5.31
CA LEU A 144 -6.15 -7.65 5.85
C LEU A 144 -5.25 -7.19 7.01
N PRO A 145 -5.30 -5.91 7.41
CA PRO A 145 -4.33 -5.30 8.33
C PRO A 145 -4.21 -5.94 9.72
N PHE A 146 -5.30 -6.51 10.23
CA PHE A 146 -5.40 -7.11 11.57
C PHE A 146 -6.54 -8.12 11.62
N GLU A 147 -6.69 -8.82 12.72
CA GLU A 147 -7.80 -9.73 12.99
C GLU A 147 -9.07 -8.96 13.38
N GLY A 148 -10.22 -9.32 12.82
CA GLY A 148 -11.50 -8.70 13.15
C GLY A 148 -12.66 -9.21 12.31
N GLU A 149 -13.85 -8.71 12.61
CA GLU A 149 -15.06 -8.90 11.84
C GLU A 149 -14.99 -8.09 10.54
N ILE A 150 -15.28 -8.74 9.43
CA ILE A 150 -15.16 -8.14 8.11
C ILE A 150 -16.53 -7.97 7.49
N ALA A 151 -16.76 -6.79 6.90
CA ALA A 151 -17.90 -6.55 6.05
C ALA A 151 -17.43 -6.11 4.65
N LEU A 152 -18.06 -6.68 3.63
CA LEU A 152 -17.92 -6.29 2.22
C LEU A 152 -19.05 -5.30 1.90
N TRP A 153 -18.69 -4.19 1.30
CA TRP A 153 -19.62 -3.16 0.87
C TRP A 153 -19.81 -3.22 -0.64
N ASP A 154 -21.05 -3.36 -1.08
CA ASP A 154 -21.39 -3.20 -2.49
C ASP A 154 -21.57 -1.71 -2.78
N CYS A 155 -20.63 -1.13 -3.50
CA CYS A 155 -20.63 0.30 -3.82
C CYS A 155 -21.73 0.70 -4.83
N LYS A 156 -22.37 -0.29 -5.49
CA LYS A 156 -23.46 -0.02 -6.46
C LYS A 156 -24.82 -0.02 -5.81
N THR A 157 -25.05 -0.94 -4.88
CA THR A 157 -26.35 -1.10 -4.22
C THR A 157 -26.41 -0.45 -2.84
N GLY A 158 -25.24 -0.21 -2.23
CA GLY A 158 -25.12 0.24 -0.83
C GLY A 158 -25.34 -0.89 0.18
N GLU A 159 -25.49 -2.13 -0.27
CA GLU A 159 -25.64 -3.28 0.62
C GLU A 159 -24.32 -3.62 1.31
N VAL A 160 -24.41 -4.16 2.52
CA VAL A 160 -23.26 -4.54 3.34
C VAL A 160 -23.42 -5.99 3.78
N TRP A 161 -22.40 -6.78 3.49
CA TRP A 161 -22.41 -8.22 3.73
C TRP A 161 -21.32 -8.59 4.72
N LYS A 162 -21.62 -9.51 5.65
CA LYS A 162 -20.58 -10.15 6.47
C LYS A 162 -19.70 -11.02 5.57
N GLN A 163 -18.39 -10.79 5.65
CA GLN A 163 -17.43 -11.52 4.85
C GLN A 163 -16.72 -12.57 5.73
N PRO A 164 -16.85 -13.89 5.44
CA PRO A 164 -16.08 -14.91 6.12
C PRO A 164 -14.58 -14.73 5.89
N ALA A 165 -13.81 -14.98 6.95
CA ALA A 165 -12.35 -14.92 6.90
C ALA A 165 -11.74 -16.02 7.77
N THR A 166 -10.52 -16.40 7.48
CA THR A 166 -9.65 -17.18 8.34
C THR A 166 -8.64 -16.27 9.01
N VAL A 167 -8.09 -16.69 10.15
CA VAL A 167 -7.04 -15.92 10.84
C VAL A 167 -5.69 -16.61 10.63
N SER A 168 -4.69 -15.83 10.22
CA SER A 168 -3.32 -16.26 10.09
C SER A 168 -2.39 -15.14 10.57
N ASP A 169 -1.47 -15.47 11.48
CA ASP A 169 -0.48 -14.53 12.06
C ASP A 169 -1.10 -13.22 12.60
N GLY A 170 -2.25 -13.32 13.28
CA GLY A 170 -2.96 -12.17 13.85
C GLY A 170 -3.59 -11.24 12.79
N LYS A 171 -3.78 -11.74 11.57
CA LYS A 171 -4.43 -11.04 10.47
C LYS A 171 -5.59 -11.85 9.92
N SER A 172 -6.62 -11.18 9.45
CA SER A 172 -7.72 -11.83 8.74
C SER A 172 -7.38 -12.04 7.28
N VAL A 173 -7.71 -13.23 6.78
CA VAL A 173 -7.52 -13.60 5.36
C VAL A 173 -8.86 -13.90 4.73
N VAL A 174 -9.21 -13.17 3.69
CA VAL A 174 -10.43 -13.32 2.89
C VAL A 174 -10.10 -14.02 1.58
N LEU A 175 -10.92 -14.99 1.20
CA LEU A 175 -10.90 -15.55 -0.15
C LEU A 175 -11.97 -14.87 -1.01
N THR A 176 -11.57 -14.42 -2.19
CA THR A 176 -12.42 -13.66 -3.11
C THR A 176 -12.02 -13.89 -4.57
N SER A 177 -12.67 -13.19 -5.48
CA SER A 177 -12.30 -13.09 -6.90
C SER A 177 -12.41 -11.64 -7.33
N PHE A 178 -11.82 -11.27 -8.45
CA PHE A 178 -11.98 -9.95 -9.05
C PHE A 178 -12.33 -10.10 -10.52
N GLU A 179 -13.44 -9.53 -10.94
CA GLU A 179 -13.74 -9.30 -12.35
C GLU A 179 -12.85 -8.18 -12.91
N PRO A 180 -12.72 -8.02 -14.24
CA PRO A 180 -12.05 -6.88 -14.82
C PRO A 180 -12.65 -5.55 -14.34
N CYS A 181 -11.80 -4.61 -13.97
CA CYS A 181 -12.18 -3.29 -13.45
C CYS A 181 -13.08 -3.33 -12.19
N GLU A 182 -13.09 -4.42 -11.43
CA GLU A 182 -13.90 -4.53 -10.22
C GLU A 182 -13.20 -3.89 -9.03
N GLU A 183 -13.96 -3.09 -8.27
CA GLU A 183 -13.58 -2.63 -6.94
C GLU A 183 -14.27 -3.45 -5.84
N LYS A 184 -13.58 -3.60 -4.70
CA LYS A 184 -14.12 -4.18 -3.47
C LYS A 184 -13.75 -3.30 -2.29
N VAL A 185 -14.73 -3.00 -1.45
CA VAL A 185 -14.53 -2.23 -0.23
C VAL A 185 -14.82 -3.12 0.97
N TYR A 186 -13.79 -3.33 1.79
CA TYR A 186 -13.92 -4.04 3.05
C TYR A 186 -13.82 -3.08 4.22
N THR A 187 -14.61 -3.32 5.25
CA THR A 187 -14.34 -2.79 6.58
C THR A 187 -13.91 -3.92 7.49
N ILE A 188 -12.97 -3.63 8.38
CA ILE A 188 -12.54 -4.55 9.42
C ILE A 188 -12.54 -3.82 10.77
N SER A 189 -13.14 -4.42 11.79
CA SER A 189 -13.26 -3.87 13.13
C SER A 189 -13.53 -4.99 14.14
N ALA A 190 -13.52 -4.67 15.44
CA ALA A 190 -13.82 -5.64 16.51
C ALA A 190 -15.22 -6.27 16.37
N SER A 191 -16.18 -5.56 15.73
CA SER A 191 -17.53 -6.08 15.46
C SER A 191 -18.02 -5.61 14.09
N ALA A 192 -18.73 -6.49 13.35
CA ALA A 192 -19.36 -6.11 12.10
C ALA A 192 -20.40 -5.01 12.33
N PRO A 193 -20.66 -4.14 11.33
CA PRO A 193 -21.76 -3.20 11.40
C PRO A 193 -23.08 -3.90 11.69
N ALA A 194 -23.92 -3.33 12.55
CA ALA A 194 -25.20 -3.94 12.95
C ALA A 194 -26.15 -4.19 11.77
N PHE A 195 -26.00 -3.43 10.69
CA PHE A 195 -26.78 -3.54 9.47
C PHE A 195 -26.17 -4.50 8.42
N ALA A 196 -25.00 -5.10 8.70
CA ALA A 196 -24.40 -6.05 7.78
C ALA A 196 -25.22 -7.33 7.69
N GLN A 197 -25.63 -7.67 6.49
CA GLN A 197 -26.40 -8.89 6.20
C GLN A 197 -25.44 -10.10 6.13
N THR A 198 -25.99 -11.28 6.34
CA THR A 198 -25.24 -12.51 6.01
C THR A 198 -25.10 -12.59 4.49
N ALA A 199 -23.89 -12.85 3.99
CA ALA A 199 -23.65 -12.94 2.55
C ALA A 199 -24.60 -13.95 1.93
N PRO A 200 -25.27 -13.60 0.82
CA PRO A 200 -26.10 -14.56 0.10
C PRO A 200 -25.19 -15.69 -0.42
N VAL A 201 -25.69 -16.91 -0.32
CA VAL A 201 -25.07 -18.01 -1.05
C VAL A 201 -25.36 -17.74 -2.52
N TYR A 202 -24.37 -17.26 -3.26
CA TYR A 202 -24.50 -17.07 -4.70
C TYR A 202 -24.68 -18.43 -5.36
N SER A 203 -25.92 -18.77 -5.72
CA SER A 203 -26.16 -19.76 -6.76
C SER A 203 -25.75 -19.11 -8.07
N VAL A 204 -24.94 -19.81 -8.87
CA VAL A 204 -24.58 -19.37 -10.22
C VAL A 204 -25.89 -19.11 -10.98
N ARG A 205 -26.25 -17.83 -11.20
CA ARG A 205 -27.32 -17.50 -12.13
C ARG A 205 -26.82 -17.81 -13.54
N GLU A 206 -27.64 -18.46 -14.35
CA GLU A 206 -27.35 -18.66 -15.76
C GLU A 206 -26.89 -17.35 -16.39
N LYS A 207 -25.75 -17.40 -17.08
CA LYS A 207 -25.27 -16.29 -17.88
C LYS A 207 -26.28 -16.04 -18.99
N THR A 208 -27.05 -14.98 -18.90
CA THR A 208 -27.81 -14.50 -20.05
C THR A 208 -26.81 -13.79 -20.97
N GLU A 209 -26.51 -14.38 -22.11
CA GLU A 209 -25.73 -13.69 -23.14
C GLU A 209 -26.54 -12.48 -23.60
N LEU A 210 -25.92 -11.30 -23.46
CA LEU A 210 -26.50 -10.08 -24.02
C LEU A 210 -26.41 -10.19 -25.56
N PRO A 211 -27.47 -9.82 -26.28
CA PRO A 211 -27.44 -9.82 -27.73
C PRO A 211 -26.31 -8.89 -28.22
N GLU A 212 -25.57 -9.33 -29.22
CA GLU A 212 -24.49 -8.54 -29.82
C GLU A 212 -25.00 -7.13 -30.17
N SER A 213 -24.36 -6.11 -29.61
CA SER A 213 -24.65 -4.73 -29.96
C SER A 213 -24.21 -4.50 -31.42
N ARG A 214 -25.19 -4.39 -32.34
CA ARG A 214 -24.89 -3.94 -33.70
C ARG A 214 -24.44 -2.49 -33.64
N ILE A 215 -23.16 -2.28 -33.97
CA ILE A 215 -22.67 -0.95 -34.25
C ILE A 215 -23.37 -0.50 -35.53
N LEU A 216 -24.27 0.46 -35.45
CA LEU A 216 -24.82 1.14 -36.61
C LEU A 216 -23.71 2.03 -37.17
N THR A 217 -23.19 1.63 -38.32
CA THR A 217 -22.30 2.45 -39.18
C THR A 217 -23.10 3.55 -39.84
#